data_cab9d474e888dcd81a8a56f76ef117de
#
_entry.id   cab9d474e888dcd81a8a56f76ef117de
#
_cell.length_a   1.000
_cell.length_b   1.000
_cell.length_c   1.000
_cell.angle_alpha   90.00
_cell.angle_beta   90.00
_cell.angle_gamma   90.00
#
_symmetry.space_group_name_H-M   'P 1'
#
loop_
_entity.id
_entity.type
_entity.pdbx_description
1 polymer ?
#
loop_
_entity_poly.entity_id
_entity_poly.type
_entity_poly.pdbx_seq_one_letter_code
_entity_poly.pdbx_strand_id
1 'polypeptide(L)'
;GDNRRIDLPKTGLPVFLSFAWWQDKPQWENADWLAPRLAVDMSFEEYKTNKDPVLDACLSFNDNNAIVDPISHLRDLYLARKMSALESEALKMVADPRYRYINFESNFNEAGYKLLNDHQMEGALYVFGLNTRLFPKSANAWDSYAEAHWKSGKLDQAIEYYKKAIELDPHGE
;
A
#
# COMPACT_ATOMS: atom_id res chain seq x y z
N GLY A 1 -2.56 27.24 3.48
CA GLY A 1 -1.70 28.27 4.02
C GLY A 1 -2.31 29.66 3.86
N ASP A 2 -1.65 30.67 4.41
CA ASP A 2 -2.05 32.05 4.18
C ASP A 2 -2.07 32.36 2.69
N ASN A 3 -3.04 33.13 2.24
CA ASN A 3 -3.18 33.46 0.84
C ASN A 3 -3.28 34.98 0.63
N ARG A 4 -2.90 35.37 -0.59
CA ARG A 4 -3.05 36.76 -1.05
C ARG A 4 -3.98 36.77 -2.25
N ARG A 5 -4.99 37.64 -2.19
CA ARG A 5 -5.88 37.87 -3.32
C ARG A 5 -5.17 38.73 -4.37
N ILE A 6 -5.32 38.35 -5.62
CA ILE A 6 -4.90 39.06 -6.82
C ILE A 6 -6.10 39.11 -7.77
N ASP A 7 -6.48 40.29 -8.21
CA ASP A 7 -7.52 40.43 -9.21
C ASP A 7 -6.88 40.42 -10.62
N LEU A 8 -7.34 39.52 -11.49
CA LEU A 8 -6.82 39.42 -12.84
C LEU A 8 -7.18 40.65 -13.65
N PRO A 9 -6.22 41.39 -14.27
CA PRO A 9 -6.42 42.71 -14.82
C PRO A 9 -7.38 42.77 -15.99
N LYS A 10 -7.56 41.69 -16.75
CA LYS A 10 -8.45 41.63 -17.93
C LYS A 10 -9.86 41.17 -17.62
N THR A 11 -10.02 40.27 -16.64
CA THR A 11 -11.30 39.61 -16.35
C THR A 11 -11.93 40.09 -15.04
N GLY A 12 -11.14 40.72 -14.17
CA GLY A 12 -11.57 41.10 -12.82
C GLY A 12 -11.79 39.91 -11.87
N LEU A 13 -11.48 38.66 -12.32
CA LEU A 13 -11.65 37.48 -11.50
C LEU A 13 -10.63 37.46 -10.36
N PRO A 14 -11.06 37.22 -9.12
CA PRO A 14 -10.13 37.06 -8.01
C PRO A 14 -9.44 35.72 -8.04
N VAL A 15 -8.13 35.74 -7.90
CA VAL A 15 -7.28 34.55 -7.72
C VAL A 15 -6.61 34.64 -6.36
N PHE A 16 -6.58 33.54 -5.63
CA PHE A 16 -5.92 33.45 -4.33
C PHE A 16 -4.65 32.61 -4.46
N LEU A 17 -3.51 33.22 -4.18
CA LEU A 17 -2.21 32.57 -4.18
C LEU A 17 -1.78 32.30 -2.74
N SER A 18 -1.58 31.02 -2.43
CA SER A 18 -1.00 30.62 -1.16
C SER A 18 0.51 30.90 -1.16
N PHE A 19 1.02 31.53 -0.10
CA PHE A 19 2.44 31.84 0.07
C PHE A 19 3.05 31.21 1.33
N ALA A 20 2.24 30.48 2.11
CA ALA A 20 2.71 29.76 3.28
C ALA A 20 2.42 28.27 3.14
N TRP A 21 3.41 27.45 3.44
CA TRP A 21 3.26 26.03 3.59
C TRP A 21 2.99 25.72 5.05
N TRP A 22 1.82 25.17 5.33
CA TRP A 22 1.46 24.65 6.64
C TRP A 22 1.46 23.13 6.58
N GLN A 23 2.15 22.51 7.52
CA GLN A 23 2.24 21.06 7.62
C GLN A 23 1.82 20.63 9.02
N ASP A 24 0.70 19.92 9.11
CA ASP A 24 0.18 19.38 10.38
C ASP A 24 0.85 18.06 10.77
N LYS A 25 1.63 17.48 9.84
CA LYS A 25 2.36 16.23 10.00
C LYS A 25 3.83 16.47 10.30
N PRO A 26 4.56 15.47 10.85
CA PRO A 26 5.99 15.57 11.05
C PRO A 26 6.75 15.97 9.78
N GLN A 27 7.86 16.69 9.92
CA GLN A 27 8.63 17.25 8.79
C GLN A 27 9.13 16.21 7.78
N TRP A 28 9.23 14.95 8.18
CA TRP A 28 9.64 13.83 7.32
C TRP A 28 8.49 13.20 6.52
N GLU A 29 7.24 13.56 6.80
CA GLU A 29 6.10 13.15 5.99
C GLU A 29 5.89 14.13 4.84
N ASN A 30 6.55 13.87 3.71
CA ASN A 30 6.49 14.72 2.50
C ASN A 30 5.57 14.13 1.42
N ALA A 31 4.46 13.52 1.80
CA ALA A 31 3.49 13.04 0.83
C ALA A 31 2.86 14.23 0.07
N ASP A 32 2.96 14.22 -1.26
CA ASP A 32 2.46 15.30 -2.13
C ASP A 32 0.92 15.41 -2.09
N TRP A 33 0.24 14.36 -1.67
CA TRP A 33 -1.22 14.27 -1.63
C TRP A 33 -1.70 13.19 -0.65
N LEU A 34 -2.99 13.25 -0.28
CA LEU A 34 -3.66 12.21 0.49
C LEU A 34 -4.33 11.22 -0.46
N ALA A 35 -3.84 10.00 -0.47
CA ALA A 35 -4.47 8.94 -1.24
C ALA A 35 -5.82 8.53 -0.63
N PRO A 36 -6.87 8.34 -1.43
CA PRO A 36 -8.11 7.77 -0.94
C PRO A 36 -7.89 6.31 -0.49
N ARG A 37 -8.57 5.90 0.57
CA ARG A 37 -8.52 4.50 1.05
C ARG A 37 -9.19 3.53 0.08
N LEU A 38 -10.23 3.99 -0.61
CA LEU A 38 -10.92 3.29 -1.68
C LEU A 38 -10.90 4.17 -2.92
N ALA A 39 -10.22 3.73 -3.96
CA ALA A 39 -10.13 4.47 -5.20
C ALA A 39 -11.39 4.24 -6.05
N VAL A 40 -11.98 5.33 -6.51
CA VAL A 40 -13.08 5.31 -7.48
C VAL A 40 -12.72 6.25 -8.61
N ASP A 41 -12.74 5.74 -9.84
CA ASP A 41 -12.47 6.55 -11.03
C ASP A 41 -13.78 7.05 -11.63
N MET A 42 -13.69 8.21 -12.28
CA MET A 42 -14.74 8.75 -13.11
C MET A 42 -14.23 8.81 -14.55
N SER A 43 -14.91 8.15 -15.47
CA SER A 43 -14.62 8.25 -16.89
C SER A 43 -15.13 9.55 -17.49
N PHE A 44 -14.59 9.95 -18.66
CA PHE A 44 -15.09 11.11 -19.39
C PHE A 44 -16.57 10.96 -19.78
N GLU A 45 -17.01 9.77 -20.14
CA GLU A 45 -18.42 9.53 -20.50
C GLU A 45 -19.36 9.64 -19.28
N GLU A 46 -18.94 9.21 -18.11
CA GLU A 46 -19.70 9.42 -16.87
C GLU A 46 -19.79 10.90 -16.54
N TYR A 47 -18.68 11.64 -16.62
CA TYR A 47 -18.68 13.08 -16.44
C TYR A 47 -19.62 13.77 -17.45
N LYS A 48 -19.53 13.45 -18.74
CA LYS A 48 -20.35 14.02 -19.81
C LYS A 48 -21.85 13.73 -19.65
N THR A 49 -22.18 12.55 -19.13
CA THR A 49 -23.56 12.12 -18.89
C THR A 49 -24.10 12.47 -17.51
N ASN A 50 -23.34 13.28 -16.75
CA ASN A 50 -23.69 13.73 -15.42
C ASN A 50 -23.90 12.58 -14.41
N LYS A 51 -23.13 11.50 -14.55
CA LYS A 51 -23.03 10.41 -13.59
C LYS A 51 -21.86 10.66 -12.66
N ASP A 52 -22.06 10.41 -11.37
CA ASP A 52 -21.04 10.57 -10.34
C ASP A 52 -20.76 9.23 -9.64
N PRO A 53 -19.82 8.42 -10.17
CA PRO A 53 -19.48 7.13 -9.57
C PRO A 53 -18.88 7.26 -8.17
N VAL A 54 -18.26 8.40 -7.83
CA VAL A 54 -17.72 8.66 -6.50
C VAL A 54 -18.85 8.85 -5.49
N LEU A 55 -19.85 9.66 -5.85
CA LEU A 55 -21.06 9.84 -5.04
C LEU A 55 -21.83 8.53 -4.90
N ASP A 56 -22.00 7.79 -5.98
CA ASP A 56 -22.69 6.48 -5.98
C ASP A 56 -21.97 5.49 -5.06
N ALA A 57 -20.63 5.45 -5.10
CA ALA A 57 -19.83 4.63 -4.20
C ALA A 57 -20.00 5.04 -2.73
N CYS A 58 -20.04 6.35 -2.45
CA CYS A 58 -20.29 6.86 -1.09
C CYS A 58 -21.70 6.49 -0.58
N LEU A 59 -22.72 6.64 -1.42
CA LEU A 59 -24.12 6.35 -1.05
C LEU A 59 -24.38 4.85 -0.87
N SER A 60 -23.69 4.00 -1.63
CA SER A 60 -23.80 2.55 -1.55
C SER A 60 -22.86 1.91 -0.55
N PHE A 61 -21.94 2.69 0.04
CA PHE A 61 -20.94 2.19 0.96
C PHE A 61 -21.59 1.58 2.21
N ASN A 62 -21.12 0.38 2.54
CA ASN A 62 -21.42 -0.28 3.83
C ASN A 62 -20.26 -1.24 4.18
N ASP A 63 -20.16 -1.64 5.45
CA ASP A 63 -19.06 -2.48 5.94
C ASP A 63 -18.99 -3.88 5.30
N ASN A 64 -20.04 -4.29 4.57
CA ASN A 64 -20.07 -5.60 3.91
C ASN A 64 -19.52 -5.55 2.46
N ASN A 65 -19.48 -4.37 1.82
CA ASN A 65 -19.08 -4.25 0.42
C ASN A 65 -17.68 -3.66 0.20
N ALA A 66 -17.08 -3.10 1.24
CA ALA A 66 -15.71 -2.58 1.16
C ALA A 66 -15.00 -2.63 2.52
N ILE A 67 -13.76 -3.05 2.51
CA ILE A 67 -12.87 -3.04 3.68
C ILE A 67 -12.04 -1.77 3.61
N VAL A 68 -12.32 -0.82 4.51
CA VAL A 68 -11.67 0.52 4.50
C VAL A 68 -10.21 0.45 4.96
N ASP A 69 -9.89 -0.49 5.85
CA ASP A 69 -8.52 -0.72 6.34
C ASP A 69 -8.11 -2.19 6.07
N PRO A 70 -7.69 -2.50 4.84
CA PRO A 70 -7.32 -3.86 4.46
C PRO A 70 -6.11 -4.38 5.21
N ILE A 71 -5.16 -3.51 5.61
CA ILE A 71 -3.98 -3.94 6.36
C ILE A 71 -4.35 -4.41 7.77
N SER A 72 -5.18 -3.66 8.47
CA SER A 72 -5.70 -4.08 9.79
C SER A 72 -6.54 -5.35 9.67
N HIS A 73 -7.38 -5.46 8.66
CA HIS A 73 -8.19 -6.66 8.42
C HIS A 73 -7.31 -7.91 8.19
N LEU A 74 -6.29 -7.83 7.33
CA LEU A 74 -5.37 -8.93 7.08
C LEU A 74 -4.56 -9.30 8.34
N ARG A 75 -4.15 -8.31 9.13
CA ARG A 75 -3.51 -8.53 10.43
C ARG A 75 -4.44 -9.28 11.39
N ASP A 76 -5.72 -8.93 11.47
CA ASP A 76 -6.69 -9.58 12.34
C ASP A 76 -6.93 -11.03 11.92
N LEU A 77 -6.93 -11.34 10.63
CA LEU A 77 -6.95 -12.73 10.11
C LEU A 77 -5.71 -13.51 10.55
N TYR A 78 -4.53 -12.87 10.49
CA TYR A 78 -3.27 -13.47 10.96
C TYR A 78 -3.35 -13.79 12.47
N LEU A 79 -3.75 -12.83 13.29
CA LEU A 79 -3.88 -13.00 14.73
C LEU A 79 -4.92 -14.08 15.10
N ALA A 80 -6.00 -14.17 14.33
CA ALA A 80 -7.03 -15.21 14.48
C ALA A 80 -6.61 -16.58 13.94
N ARG A 81 -5.36 -16.75 13.44
CA ARG A 81 -4.82 -17.97 12.83
C ARG A 81 -5.63 -18.47 11.61
N LYS A 82 -6.33 -17.60 10.91
CA LYS A 82 -7.12 -17.90 9.71
C LYS A 82 -6.25 -17.79 8.44
N MET A 83 -5.19 -18.59 8.35
CA MET A 83 -4.15 -18.42 7.32
C MET A 83 -4.67 -18.57 5.89
N SER A 84 -5.57 -19.53 5.63
CA SER A 84 -6.16 -19.70 4.29
C SER A 84 -7.04 -18.52 3.87
N ALA A 85 -7.78 -17.93 4.81
CA ALA A 85 -8.55 -16.72 4.55
C ALA A 85 -7.63 -15.53 4.30
N LEU A 86 -6.59 -15.34 5.13
CA LEU A 86 -5.57 -14.31 4.97
C LEU A 86 -4.98 -14.34 3.55
N GLU A 87 -4.52 -15.49 3.08
CA GLU A 87 -3.90 -15.64 1.75
C GLU A 87 -4.90 -15.34 0.63
N SER A 88 -6.11 -15.92 0.72
CA SER A 88 -7.16 -15.71 -0.27
C SER A 88 -7.61 -14.24 -0.36
N GLU A 89 -7.76 -13.58 0.79
CA GLU A 89 -8.20 -12.19 0.83
C GLU A 89 -7.09 -11.22 0.42
N ALA A 90 -5.83 -11.49 0.83
CA ALA A 90 -4.69 -10.70 0.38
C ALA A 90 -4.55 -10.73 -1.15
N LEU A 91 -4.67 -11.91 -1.78
CA LEU A 91 -4.64 -12.04 -3.24
C LEU A 91 -5.74 -11.21 -3.92
N LYS A 92 -6.96 -11.25 -3.38
CA LYS A 92 -8.09 -10.47 -3.91
C LYS A 92 -7.87 -8.97 -3.76
N MET A 93 -7.39 -8.53 -2.59
CA MET A 93 -7.17 -7.11 -2.31
C MET A 93 -6.03 -6.52 -3.14
N VAL A 94 -4.92 -7.25 -3.30
CA VAL A 94 -3.80 -6.82 -4.16
C VAL A 94 -4.24 -6.66 -5.62
N ALA A 95 -5.17 -7.50 -6.09
CA ALA A 95 -5.69 -7.44 -7.45
C ALA A 95 -6.84 -6.41 -7.63
N ASP A 96 -7.41 -5.91 -6.55
CA ASP A 96 -8.57 -5.00 -6.60
C ASP A 96 -8.11 -3.55 -6.84
N PRO A 97 -8.52 -2.92 -7.96
CA PRO A 97 -8.12 -1.56 -8.28
C PRO A 97 -8.58 -0.52 -7.25
N ARG A 98 -9.55 -0.83 -6.41
CA ARG A 98 -9.98 0.05 -5.32
C ARG A 98 -8.88 0.29 -4.29
N TYR A 99 -7.95 -0.64 -4.13
CA TYR A 99 -6.82 -0.56 -3.19
C TYR A 99 -5.48 -0.18 -3.84
N ARG A 100 -5.47 0.31 -5.08
CA ARG A 100 -4.23 0.60 -5.85
C ARG A 100 -3.27 1.60 -5.21
N TYR A 101 -3.73 2.39 -4.25
CA TYR A 101 -2.90 3.33 -3.50
C TYR A 101 -2.33 2.77 -2.21
N ILE A 102 -2.63 1.50 -1.90
CA ILE A 102 -2.09 0.82 -0.73
C ILE A 102 -0.86 0.03 -1.17
N ASN A 103 0.28 0.34 -0.58
CA ASN A 103 1.49 -0.43 -0.80
C ASN A 103 1.49 -1.70 0.06
N PHE A 104 0.80 -2.73 -0.41
CA PHE A 104 0.72 -4.02 0.28
C PHE A 104 2.09 -4.66 0.47
N GLU A 105 2.98 -4.59 -0.54
CA GLU A 105 4.32 -5.16 -0.45
C GLU A 105 5.10 -4.59 0.74
N SER A 106 5.15 -3.26 0.86
CA SER A 106 5.83 -2.59 1.96
C SER A 106 5.22 -2.95 3.31
N ASN A 107 3.89 -2.98 3.40
CA ASN A 107 3.20 -3.34 4.64
C ASN A 107 3.47 -4.78 5.09
N PHE A 108 3.51 -5.75 4.16
CA PHE A 108 3.90 -7.13 4.47
C PHE A 108 5.37 -7.21 4.87
N ASN A 109 6.24 -6.45 4.20
CA ASN A 109 7.66 -6.39 4.52
C ASN A 109 7.89 -5.87 5.94
N GLU A 110 7.27 -4.76 6.30
CA GLU A 110 7.33 -4.18 7.66
C GLU A 110 6.79 -5.15 8.72
N ALA A 111 5.66 -5.82 8.43
CA ALA A 111 5.10 -6.82 9.34
C ALA A 111 6.06 -8.01 9.54
N GLY A 112 6.72 -8.47 8.47
CA GLY A 112 7.72 -9.52 8.54
C GLY A 112 8.91 -9.14 9.42
N TYR A 113 9.46 -7.93 9.24
CA TYR A 113 10.56 -7.43 10.07
C TYR A 113 10.15 -7.20 11.52
N LYS A 114 8.93 -6.74 11.78
CA LYS A 114 8.41 -6.63 13.14
C LYS A 114 8.39 -8.00 13.84
N LEU A 115 7.88 -9.03 13.15
CA LEU A 115 7.87 -10.39 13.68
C LEU A 115 9.28 -10.93 13.91
N LEU A 116 10.25 -10.62 13.04
CA LEU A 116 11.68 -10.97 13.25
C LEU A 116 12.24 -10.31 14.51
N ASN A 117 11.98 -9.04 14.69
CA ASN A 117 12.46 -8.28 15.85
C ASN A 117 11.81 -8.77 17.16
N ASP A 118 10.56 -9.22 17.07
CA ASP A 118 9.82 -9.82 18.19
C ASP A 118 10.17 -11.31 18.42
N HIS A 119 11.23 -11.82 17.74
CA HIS A 119 11.69 -13.23 17.80
C HIS A 119 10.64 -14.27 17.35
N GLN A 120 9.65 -13.87 16.57
CA GLN A 120 8.60 -14.74 16.02
C GLN A 120 9.00 -15.26 14.63
N MET A 121 10.06 -16.05 14.57
CA MET A 121 10.69 -16.50 13.33
C MET A 121 9.73 -17.21 12.36
N GLU A 122 8.87 -18.11 12.86
CA GLU A 122 7.90 -18.82 12.03
C GLU A 122 6.89 -17.87 11.37
N GLY A 123 6.42 -16.89 12.15
CA GLY A 123 5.53 -15.84 11.67
C GLY A 123 6.20 -14.98 10.60
N ALA A 124 7.44 -14.58 10.82
CA ALA A 124 8.21 -13.78 9.86
C ALA A 124 8.41 -14.55 8.54
N LEU A 125 8.84 -15.81 8.60
CA LEU A 125 8.98 -16.68 7.41
C LEU A 125 7.65 -16.83 6.66
N TYR A 126 6.53 -16.97 7.37
CA TYR A 126 5.22 -17.05 6.74
C TYR A 126 4.86 -15.76 6.02
N VAL A 127 5.01 -14.59 6.68
CA VAL A 127 4.62 -13.29 6.13
C VAL A 127 5.51 -12.91 4.95
N PHE A 128 6.83 -13.07 5.04
CA PHE A 128 7.73 -12.82 3.90
C PHE A 128 7.46 -13.80 2.75
N GLY A 129 7.22 -15.08 3.04
CA GLY A 129 6.84 -16.07 2.02
C GLY A 129 5.49 -15.74 1.35
N LEU A 130 4.53 -15.17 2.08
CA LEU A 130 3.30 -14.65 1.48
C LEU A 130 3.61 -13.44 0.58
N ASN A 131 4.48 -12.53 1.02
CA ASN A 131 4.89 -11.36 0.24
C ASN A 131 5.52 -11.77 -1.11
N THR A 132 6.40 -12.77 -1.16
CA THR A 132 6.97 -13.27 -2.42
C THR A 132 5.93 -13.90 -3.34
N ARG A 133 4.86 -14.50 -2.81
CA ARG A 133 3.75 -15.06 -3.62
C ARG A 133 2.85 -13.98 -4.20
N LEU A 134 2.62 -12.92 -3.44
CA LEU A 134 1.83 -11.76 -3.89
C LEU A 134 2.61 -10.90 -4.90
N PHE A 135 3.91 -10.76 -4.69
CA PHE A 135 4.79 -9.91 -5.50
C PHE A 135 6.00 -10.70 -6.04
N PRO A 136 5.78 -11.69 -6.90
CA PRO A 136 6.84 -12.61 -7.34
C PRO A 136 7.94 -11.94 -8.19
N LYS A 137 7.70 -10.71 -8.67
CA LYS A 137 8.66 -9.91 -9.45
C LYS A 137 9.40 -8.87 -8.60
N SER A 138 9.12 -8.78 -7.31
CA SER A 138 9.81 -7.85 -6.42
C SER A 138 11.11 -8.45 -5.91
N ALA A 139 12.23 -7.84 -6.26
CA ALA A 139 13.55 -8.21 -5.73
C ALA A 139 13.58 -8.02 -4.20
N ASN A 140 13.01 -6.91 -3.69
CA ASN A 140 12.94 -6.60 -2.27
C ASN A 140 12.16 -7.66 -1.46
N ALA A 141 11.05 -8.19 -2.01
CA ALA A 141 10.31 -9.26 -1.34
C ALA A 141 11.14 -10.55 -1.20
N TRP A 142 11.89 -10.92 -2.24
CA TRP A 142 12.78 -12.09 -2.22
C TRP A 142 13.99 -11.89 -1.32
N ASP A 143 14.58 -10.69 -1.31
CA ASP A 143 15.71 -10.35 -0.44
C ASP A 143 15.32 -10.47 1.04
N SER A 144 14.21 -9.85 1.44
CA SER A 144 13.71 -9.93 2.82
C SER A 144 13.37 -11.37 3.24
N TYR A 145 12.83 -12.16 2.31
CA TYR A 145 12.57 -13.58 2.58
C TYR A 145 13.86 -14.38 2.75
N ALA A 146 14.87 -14.09 1.92
CA ALA A 146 16.20 -14.69 2.04
C ALA A 146 16.86 -14.35 3.38
N GLU A 147 16.78 -13.09 3.81
CA GLU A 147 17.29 -12.64 5.10
C GLU A 147 16.65 -13.40 6.28
N ALA A 148 15.33 -13.60 6.24
CA ALA A 148 14.62 -14.36 7.26
C ALA A 148 15.09 -15.82 7.31
N HIS A 149 15.34 -16.44 6.14
CA HIS A 149 15.90 -17.78 6.06
C HIS A 149 17.34 -17.83 6.62
N TRP A 150 18.17 -16.85 6.27
CA TRP A 150 19.52 -16.74 6.82
C TRP A 150 19.49 -16.62 8.35
N LYS A 151 18.68 -15.73 8.90
CA LYS A 151 18.53 -15.55 10.35
C LYS A 151 17.96 -16.79 11.05
N SER A 152 17.22 -17.63 10.34
CA SER A 152 16.70 -18.91 10.86
C SER A 152 17.70 -20.08 10.73
N GLY A 153 18.92 -19.85 10.19
CA GLY A 153 19.94 -20.86 9.98
C GLY A 153 19.74 -21.74 8.74
N LYS A 154 18.76 -21.44 7.90
CA LYS A 154 18.43 -22.17 6.66
C LYS A 154 19.24 -21.62 5.47
N LEU A 155 20.58 -21.82 5.52
CA LEU A 155 21.51 -21.16 4.62
C LEU A 155 21.31 -21.50 3.14
N ASP A 156 21.03 -22.76 2.80
CA ASP A 156 20.84 -23.17 1.41
C ASP A 156 19.63 -22.43 0.77
N GLN A 157 18.53 -22.34 1.52
CA GLN A 157 17.33 -21.62 1.08
C GLN A 157 17.59 -20.11 1.00
N ALA A 158 18.34 -19.54 1.94
CA ALA A 158 18.71 -18.13 1.88
C ALA A 158 19.52 -17.81 0.60
N ILE A 159 20.50 -18.66 0.26
CA ILE A 159 21.31 -18.52 -0.96
C ILE A 159 20.42 -18.58 -2.22
N GLU A 160 19.47 -19.52 -2.26
CA GLU A 160 18.54 -19.66 -3.38
C GLU A 160 17.71 -18.37 -3.58
N TYR A 161 17.14 -17.82 -2.49
CA TYR A 161 16.27 -16.66 -2.57
C TYR A 161 17.04 -15.35 -2.80
N TYR A 162 18.27 -15.20 -2.28
CA TYR A 162 19.15 -14.09 -2.64
C TYR A 162 19.52 -14.11 -4.13
N LYS A 163 19.82 -15.27 -4.69
CA LYS A 163 20.03 -15.39 -6.15
C LYS A 163 18.80 -14.95 -6.94
N LYS A 164 17.61 -15.30 -6.44
CA LYS A 164 16.36 -14.89 -7.09
C LYS A 164 16.17 -13.36 -7.01
N ALA A 165 16.49 -12.73 -5.88
CA ALA A 165 16.46 -11.27 -5.74
C ALA A 165 17.42 -10.60 -6.75
N ILE A 166 18.67 -11.08 -6.84
CA ILE A 166 19.68 -10.57 -7.79
C ILE A 166 19.26 -10.76 -9.25
N GLU A 167 18.61 -11.88 -9.60
CA GLU A 167 18.07 -12.10 -10.95
C GLU A 167 17.00 -11.06 -11.32
N LEU A 168 16.19 -10.62 -10.34
CA LEU A 168 15.11 -9.65 -10.55
C LEU A 168 15.63 -8.20 -10.58
N ASP A 169 16.65 -7.91 -9.81
CA ASP A 169 17.31 -6.60 -9.77
C ASP A 169 18.84 -6.77 -9.69
N PRO A 170 19.52 -6.92 -10.84
CA PRO A 170 20.96 -7.14 -10.88
C PRO A 170 21.80 -5.93 -10.42
N HIS A 171 21.22 -4.74 -10.36
CA HIS A 171 21.92 -3.49 -10.05
C HIS A 171 21.62 -2.96 -8.65
N GLY A 172 20.57 -3.46 -8.00
CA GLY A 172 20.19 -3.08 -6.64
C GLY A 172 19.75 -1.62 -6.53
N GLU A 173 18.89 -1.15 -7.44
CA GLU A 173 18.34 0.22 -7.47
C GLU A 173 17.08 0.35 -6.60
#